data_cbcca87fbf629a69d73119fe126bf6e1
#
_entry.id   cbcca87fbf629a69d73119fe126bf6e1
#
_cell.length_a   1.000
_cell.length_b   1.000
_cell.length_c   1.000
_cell.angle_alpha   90.00
_cell.angle_beta   90.00
_cell.angle_gamma   90.00
#
_symmetry.space_group_name_H-M   'P 1'
#
loop_
_entity.id
_entity.type
_entity.pdbx_description
1 polymer ?
#
loop_
_entity_poly.entity_id
_entity_poly.type
_entity_poly.pdbx_seq_one_letter_code
_entity_poly.pdbx_strand_id
1 'polypeptide(L)'
;MVYYPYNLKDVVAASNQSKFNVISTFAGGGGSSTGYRLAGGKVLCINEFVQEARNTYSENYPDTPILPDDIKEIGGKELMDAAGVSVGEIDILDGSPPCSAFSVAGSLARGGVKTESVNLFGETYIREEVRGKHSDGWGSTKNYSDGKKVENIEDLFFEFLRVAKDMQPKTIVAENVKGLTMGEAKEYFNKITNTFEEIGYDVSAKVLNSASFGVPQTRQRVIFIGVRQDVTAKVGLSFMNISSVFPDEDKKFVTVGEAFEGIENDQEEVDMLVEKMAKSSHWKTVKLMPDDPEKVLTGMDYHPKGHHFNLKRCSRFKPAPTVTATSAPVHFLEKRKLTLKETRRVMSLPDDFTLTGKWEQRSERMGRMVPPLMMKAVAEAVYENILKPYKENTND
;
A
#
# COMPACT_ATOMS: atom_id res chain seq x y z
N MET A 1 8.27 20.42 1.45
CA MET A 1 7.47 20.09 0.26
C MET A 1 6.09 20.65 0.52
N VAL A 2 5.43 21.29 -0.42
CA VAL A 2 4.06 21.79 -0.23
C VAL A 2 3.11 20.70 -0.71
N TYR A 3 2.02 20.43 0.02
CA TYR A 3 0.99 19.54 -0.43
C TYR A 3 0.11 20.23 -1.48
N TYR A 4 -0.04 19.60 -2.64
CA TYR A 4 -0.94 20.06 -3.69
C TYR A 4 -2.09 19.04 -3.82
N PRO A 5 -3.30 19.41 -3.37
CA PRO A 5 -4.48 18.59 -3.63
C PRO A 5 -4.76 18.50 -5.13
N TYR A 6 -5.22 17.36 -5.59
CA TYR A 6 -5.53 17.09 -6.98
C TYR A 6 -6.83 16.28 -7.11
N ASN A 7 -7.39 16.24 -8.30
CA ASN A 7 -8.67 15.60 -8.58
C ASN A 7 -8.54 14.50 -9.64
N LEU A 8 -9.58 13.70 -9.82
CA LEU A 8 -9.64 12.63 -10.83
C LEU A 8 -9.42 13.16 -12.26
N LYS A 9 -9.87 14.40 -12.57
CA LYS A 9 -9.58 15.03 -13.86
C LYS A 9 -8.07 15.16 -14.14
N ASP A 10 -7.27 15.42 -13.12
CA ASP A 10 -5.82 15.55 -13.25
C ASP A 10 -5.19 14.18 -13.50
N VAL A 11 -5.75 13.13 -12.87
CA VAL A 11 -5.37 11.73 -13.09
C VAL A 11 -5.66 11.29 -14.52
N VAL A 12 -6.85 11.62 -15.03
CA VAL A 12 -7.24 11.33 -16.42
C VAL A 12 -6.36 12.07 -17.42
N ALA A 13 -6.11 13.37 -17.19
CA ALA A 13 -5.24 14.16 -18.05
C ALA A 13 -3.81 13.59 -18.14
N ALA A 14 -3.25 13.16 -17.00
CA ALA A 14 -1.96 12.50 -16.99
C ALA A 14 -1.98 11.14 -17.72
N SER A 15 -2.99 10.31 -17.48
CA SER A 15 -3.14 8.99 -18.11
C SER A 15 -3.26 9.06 -19.64
N ASN A 16 -3.84 10.12 -20.17
CA ASN A 16 -3.96 10.33 -21.61
C ASN A 16 -2.63 10.48 -22.35
N GLN A 17 -1.51 10.69 -21.63
CA GLN A 17 -0.18 10.67 -22.22
C GLN A 17 0.21 9.28 -22.74
N SER A 18 -0.39 8.22 -22.21
CA SER A 18 -0.22 6.83 -22.65
C SER A 18 1.26 6.40 -22.81
N LYS A 19 2.13 6.84 -21.90
CA LYS A 19 3.58 6.58 -21.95
C LYS A 19 3.90 5.09 -21.87
N PHE A 20 3.11 4.35 -21.10
CA PHE A 20 3.23 2.90 -20.89
C PHE A 20 1.86 2.31 -20.53
N ASN A 21 1.74 1.00 -20.65
CA ASN A 21 0.53 0.27 -20.29
C ASN A 21 0.73 -0.58 -19.04
N VAL A 22 -0.37 -0.82 -18.30
CA VAL A 22 -0.38 -1.53 -17.02
C VAL A 22 -1.55 -2.50 -16.96
N ILE A 23 -1.31 -3.70 -16.45
CA ILE A 23 -2.33 -4.58 -15.88
C ILE A 23 -2.08 -4.64 -14.38
N SER A 24 -3.13 -4.41 -13.57
CA SER A 24 -3.01 -4.39 -12.10
C SER A 24 -3.84 -5.51 -11.48
N THR A 25 -3.18 -6.42 -10.76
CA THR A 25 -3.82 -7.47 -9.98
C THR A 25 -3.87 -7.07 -8.50
N PHE A 26 -4.80 -7.65 -7.74
CA PHE A 26 -5.05 -7.22 -6.35
C PHE A 26 -5.25 -5.71 -6.24
N ALA A 27 -5.92 -5.12 -7.22
CA ALA A 27 -5.98 -3.68 -7.45
C ALA A 27 -6.65 -2.90 -6.31
N GLY A 28 -7.38 -3.59 -5.42
CA GLY A 28 -8.10 -2.96 -4.33
C GLY A 28 -9.09 -1.92 -4.82
N GLY A 29 -9.18 -0.80 -4.15
CA GLY A 29 -10.00 0.33 -4.59
C GLY A 29 -9.31 1.27 -5.57
N GLY A 30 -8.12 0.94 -6.10
CA GLY A 30 -7.46 1.71 -7.16
C GLY A 30 -6.32 2.64 -6.74
N GLY A 31 -5.76 2.48 -5.53
CA GLY A 31 -4.66 3.35 -5.08
C GLY A 31 -3.42 3.27 -5.98
N SER A 32 -2.88 2.06 -6.24
CA SER A 32 -1.77 1.85 -7.18
C SER A 32 -2.13 2.33 -8.59
N SER A 33 -3.31 1.95 -9.08
CA SER A 33 -3.81 2.34 -10.41
C SER A 33 -3.88 3.86 -10.59
N THR A 34 -4.26 4.61 -9.55
CA THR A 34 -4.22 6.08 -9.55
C THR A 34 -2.77 6.57 -9.71
N GLY A 35 -1.82 5.95 -9.01
CA GLY A 35 -0.39 6.30 -9.12
C GLY A 35 0.17 6.06 -10.52
N TYR A 36 -0.12 4.93 -11.13
CA TYR A 36 0.28 4.63 -12.52
C TYR A 36 -0.30 5.63 -13.52
N ARG A 37 -1.59 5.98 -13.37
CA ARG A 37 -2.23 6.99 -14.22
C ARG A 37 -1.58 8.38 -14.05
N LEU A 38 -1.27 8.78 -12.83
CA LEU A 38 -0.56 10.05 -12.56
C LEU A 38 0.85 10.10 -13.17
N ALA A 39 1.51 8.96 -13.32
CA ALA A 39 2.80 8.85 -14.01
C ALA A 39 2.68 8.88 -15.54
N GLY A 40 1.47 8.97 -16.08
CA GLY A 40 1.20 8.97 -17.52
C GLY A 40 0.92 7.58 -18.11
N GLY A 41 0.73 6.57 -17.28
CA GLY A 41 0.41 5.21 -17.70
C GLY A 41 -1.08 5.00 -17.98
N LYS A 42 -1.38 4.03 -18.85
CA LYS A 42 -2.75 3.58 -19.13
C LYS A 42 -2.97 2.21 -18.47
N VAL A 43 -3.91 2.13 -17.53
CA VAL A 43 -4.32 0.86 -16.92
C VAL A 43 -5.35 0.21 -17.84
N LEU A 44 -4.99 -0.90 -18.46
CA LEU A 44 -5.79 -1.58 -19.47
C LEU A 44 -6.89 -2.46 -18.86
N CYS A 45 -6.57 -3.20 -17.81
CA CYS A 45 -7.55 -3.95 -17.01
C CYS A 45 -7.03 -4.17 -15.60
N ILE A 46 -7.91 -4.61 -14.71
CA ILE A 46 -7.54 -5.02 -13.36
C ILE A 46 -8.14 -6.37 -12.99
N ASN A 47 -7.51 -7.05 -12.04
CA ASN A 47 -8.11 -8.14 -11.31
C ASN A 47 -8.30 -7.75 -9.84
N GLU A 48 -9.53 -7.87 -9.35
CA GLU A 48 -9.88 -7.65 -7.94
C GLU A 48 -11.06 -8.54 -7.55
N PHE A 49 -10.83 -9.39 -6.62
CA PHE A 49 -11.77 -10.41 -6.18
C PHE A 49 -12.82 -9.88 -5.16
N VAL A 50 -12.50 -8.83 -4.38
CA VAL A 50 -13.40 -8.28 -3.35
C VAL A 50 -14.42 -7.33 -3.96
N GLN A 51 -15.72 -7.63 -3.85
CA GLN A 51 -16.80 -6.85 -4.46
C GLN A 51 -16.77 -5.36 -4.07
N GLU A 52 -16.61 -5.06 -2.77
CA GLU A 52 -16.58 -3.68 -2.27
C GLU A 52 -15.37 -2.89 -2.80
N ALA A 53 -14.27 -3.57 -3.12
CA ALA A 53 -13.12 -2.95 -3.76
C ALA A 53 -13.42 -2.63 -5.22
N ARG A 54 -14.05 -3.58 -5.95
CA ARG A 54 -14.49 -3.35 -7.33
C ARG A 54 -15.49 -2.22 -7.43
N ASN A 55 -16.47 -2.13 -6.52
CA ASN A 55 -17.44 -1.04 -6.50
C ASN A 55 -16.73 0.32 -6.37
N THR A 56 -15.78 0.43 -5.43
CA THR A 56 -14.96 1.65 -5.28
C THR A 56 -14.14 1.92 -6.54
N TYR A 57 -13.55 0.89 -7.14
CA TYR A 57 -12.73 1.05 -8.34
C TYR A 57 -13.56 1.53 -9.54
N SER A 58 -14.70 0.89 -9.81
CA SER A 58 -15.60 1.24 -10.93
C SER A 58 -16.16 2.64 -10.81
N GLU A 59 -16.42 3.12 -9.58
CA GLU A 59 -16.92 4.48 -9.36
C GLU A 59 -15.92 5.56 -9.80
N ASN A 60 -14.63 5.28 -9.69
CA ASN A 60 -13.57 6.22 -10.04
C ASN A 60 -13.01 6.00 -11.47
N TYR A 61 -13.10 4.78 -11.97
CA TYR A 61 -12.53 4.35 -13.26
C TYR A 61 -13.50 3.42 -14.01
N PRO A 62 -14.68 3.94 -14.43
CA PRO A 62 -15.77 3.11 -14.99
C PRO A 62 -15.40 2.40 -16.30
N ASP A 63 -14.48 2.97 -17.07
CA ASP A 63 -14.08 2.43 -18.39
C ASP A 63 -12.99 1.36 -18.31
N THR A 64 -12.50 1.01 -17.10
CA THR A 64 -11.45 0.01 -16.94
C THR A 64 -12.07 -1.37 -16.75
N PRO A 65 -11.80 -2.34 -17.62
CA PRO A 65 -12.24 -3.73 -17.46
C PRO A 65 -11.78 -4.33 -16.13
N ILE A 66 -12.69 -5.04 -15.44
CA ILE A 66 -12.43 -5.68 -14.16
C ILE A 66 -12.69 -7.19 -14.26
N LEU A 67 -11.69 -8.00 -13.94
CA LEU A 67 -11.84 -9.43 -13.75
C LEU A 67 -12.13 -9.68 -12.26
N PRO A 68 -13.32 -10.22 -11.91
CA PRO A 68 -13.76 -10.37 -10.52
C PRO A 68 -13.31 -11.68 -9.86
N ASP A 69 -12.66 -12.55 -10.60
CA ASP A 69 -12.35 -13.93 -10.21
C ASP A 69 -11.14 -13.98 -9.26
N ASP A 70 -11.03 -15.09 -8.50
CA ASP A 70 -9.83 -15.36 -7.72
C ASP A 70 -8.65 -15.56 -8.66
N ILE A 71 -7.51 -14.96 -8.37
CA ILE A 71 -6.30 -15.10 -9.18
C ILE A 71 -5.83 -16.55 -9.29
N LYS A 72 -6.23 -17.42 -8.37
CA LYS A 72 -5.99 -18.87 -8.42
C LYS A 72 -6.75 -19.56 -9.55
N GLU A 73 -7.86 -18.97 -10.00
CA GLU A 73 -8.78 -19.52 -11.00
C GLU A 73 -8.55 -18.95 -12.40
N ILE A 74 -7.79 -17.85 -12.52
CA ILE A 74 -7.46 -17.21 -13.80
C ILE A 74 -5.97 -17.32 -14.11
N GLY A 75 -5.63 -17.26 -15.40
CA GLY A 75 -4.25 -17.21 -15.90
C GLY A 75 -3.90 -15.87 -16.53
N GLY A 76 -2.69 -15.79 -17.04
CA GLY A 76 -2.25 -14.61 -17.79
C GLY A 76 -3.07 -14.38 -19.06
N LYS A 77 -3.64 -15.47 -19.63
CA LYS A 77 -4.44 -15.39 -20.86
C LYS A 77 -5.70 -14.56 -20.67
N GLU A 78 -6.49 -14.82 -19.62
CA GLU A 78 -7.73 -14.09 -19.33
C GLU A 78 -7.46 -12.59 -19.13
N LEU A 79 -6.36 -12.24 -18.48
CA LEU A 79 -5.93 -10.85 -18.28
C LEU A 79 -5.50 -10.18 -19.58
N MET A 80 -4.74 -10.90 -20.43
CA MET A 80 -4.33 -10.38 -21.73
C MET A 80 -5.51 -10.19 -22.66
N ASP A 81 -6.45 -11.14 -22.69
CA ASP A 81 -7.67 -11.04 -23.49
C ASP A 81 -8.52 -9.83 -23.07
N ALA A 82 -8.68 -9.59 -21.76
CA ALA A 82 -9.40 -8.44 -21.23
C ALA A 82 -8.69 -7.10 -21.54
N ALA A 83 -7.36 -7.11 -21.59
CA ALA A 83 -6.54 -5.93 -21.92
C ALA A 83 -6.38 -5.70 -23.43
N GLY A 84 -6.70 -6.70 -24.28
CA GLY A 84 -6.50 -6.65 -25.73
C GLY A 84 -5.03 -6.66 -26.12
N VAL A 85 -4.20 -7.48 -25.45
CA VAL A 85 -2.75 -7.56 -25.67
C VAL A 85 -2.27 -9.00 -25.76
N SER A 86 -1.09 -9.19 -26.35
CA SER A 86 -0.41 -10.48 -26.49
C SER A 86 0.71 -10.65 -25.45
N VAL A 87 1.27 -11.86 -25.38
CA VAL A 87 2.42 -12.18 -24.51
C VAL A 87 3.60 -11.22 -24.82
N GLY A 88 4.16 -10.63 -23.77
CA GLY A 88 5.32 -9.73 -23.89
C GLY A 88 5.00 -8.26 -24.20
N GLU A 89 3.75 -7.92 -24.53
CA GLU A 89 3.38 -6.56 -24.92
C GLU A 89 3.15 -5.63 -23.70
N ILE A 90 2.76 -6.18 -22.55
CA ILE A 90 2.55 -5.38 -21.35
C ILE A 90 3.87 -4.77 -20.84
N ASP A 91 3.82 -3.47 -20.59
CA ASP A 91 4.95 -2.74 -20.03
C ASP A 91 5.11 -3.04 -18.54
N ILE A 92 4.03 -2.95 -17.74
CA ILE A 92 4.05 -3.19 -16.29
C ILE A 92 2.93 -4.15 -15.88
N LEU A 93 3.26 -5.24 -15.19
CA LEU A 93 2.33 -5.99 -14.37
C LEU A 93 2.48 -5.54 -12.91
N ASP A 94 1.43 -4.95 -12.36
CA ASP A 94 1.34 -4.51 -10.96
C ASP A 94 0.60 -5.52 -10.10
N GLY A 95 1.04 -5.67 -8.85
CA GLY A 95 0.30 -6.46 -7.88
C GLY A 95 0.67 -6.15 -6.42
N SER A 96 -0.35 -6.19 -5.56
CA SER A 96 -0.17 -6.07 -4.11
C SER A 96 -0.75 -7.32 -3.41
N PRO A 97 -0.16 -8.52 -3.63
CA PRO A 97 -0.65 -9.76 -3.04
C PRO A 97 -0.72 -9.65 -1.51
N PRO A 98 -1.82 -10.04 -0.86
CA PRO A 98 -1.94 -9.89 0.58
C PRO A 98 -0.94 -10.78 1.33
N CYS A 99 -0.23 -10.19 2.30
CA CYS A 99 0.76 -10.85 3.14
C CYS A 99 0.56 -10.49 4.62
N SER A 100 -0.68 -10.56 5.11
CA SER A 100 -1.04 -10.15 6.47
C SER A 100 -0.34 -10.99 7.55
N ALA A 101 0.15 -12.17 7.23
CA ALA A 101 0.95 -13.02 8.11
C ALA A 101 2.24 -12.34 8.60
N PHE A 102 2.85 -11.50 7.76
CA PHE A 102 4.11 -10.83 8.04
C PHE A 102 3.96 -9.37 8.48
N SER A 103 2.73 -8.87 8.65
CA SER A 103 2.52 -7.56 9.22
C SER A 103 2.84 -7.57 10.73
N VAL A 104 3.37 -6.45 11.26
CA VAL A 104 3.63 -6.30 12.70
C VAL A 104 2.37 -6.56 13.54
N ALA A 105 1.19 -6.20 13.03
CA ALA A 105 -0.09 -6.49 13.68
C ALA A 105 -0.46 -7.99 13.64
N GLY A 106 -0.12 -8.71 12.56
CA GLY A 106 -0.30 -10.15 12.43
C GLY A 106 0.68 -10.94 13.30
N SER A 107 1.90 -10.44 13.46
CA SER A 107 2.90 -11.05 14.33
C SER A 107 2.56 -10.90 15.81
N LEU A 108 1.98 -9.78 16.28
CA LEU A 108 1.51 -9.58 17.66
C LEU A 108 0.44 -10.59 18.11
N ALA A 109 -0.31 -11.16 17.18
CA ALA A 109 -1.32 -12.18 17.50
C ALA A 109 -0.75 -13.58 17.78
N ARG A 110 0.57 -13.82 17.60
CA ARG A 110 1.20 -15.16 17.61
C ARG A 110 2.20 -15.40 18.73
N GLY A 111 2.32 -14.50 19.70
CA GLY A 111 3.26 -14.60 20.84
C GLY A 111 4.66 -14.07 20.53
N GLY A 112 5.24 -13.27 21.39
CA GLY A 112 6.48 -12.54 21.17
C GLY A 112 7.48 -12.56 22.31
N VAL A 113 8.67 -12.01 22.06
CA VAL A 113 9.70 -11.78 23.09
C VAL A 113 9.23 -10.66 24.00
N LYS A 114 9.29 -10.90 25.30
CA LYS A 114 8.97 -9.92 26.34
C LYS A 114 10.19 -9.05 26.62
N THR A 115 10.08 -7.74 26.39
CA THR A 115 11.08 -6.75 26.80
C THR A 115 10.49 -5.80 27.85
N GLU A 116 11.28 -5.47 28.87
CA GLU A 116 10.86 -4.46 29.84
C GLU A 116 11.00 -3.05 29.25
N SER A 117 9.98 -2.25 29.44
CA SER A 117 9.95 -0.83 29.02
C SER A 117 9.30 -0.01 30.14
N VAL A 118 9.65 1.27 30.23
CA VAL A 118 9.10 2.19 31.23
C VAL A 118 8.16 3.18 30.52
N ASN A 119 6.96 3.42 31.06
CA ASN A 119 6.02 4.39 30.52
C ASN A 119 6.29 5.80 31.09
N LEU A 120 5.52 6.79 30.65
CA LEU A 120 5.65 8.20 31.10
C LEU A 120 5.30 8.41 32.60
N PHE A 121 4.70 7.41 33.24
CA PHE A 121 4.36 7.44 34.66
C PHE A 121 5.41 6.75 35.54
N GLY A 122 6.56 6.31 34.93
CA GLY A 122 7.64 5.62 35.63
C GLY A 122 7.36 4.16 35.95
N GLU A 123 6.26 3.59 35.42
CA GLU A 123 5.92 2.18 35.64
C GLU A 123 6.58 1.29 34.59
N THR A 124 7.19 0.20 35.09
CA THR A 124 7.75 -0.84 34.23
C THR A 124 6.64 -1.75 33.69
N TYR A 125 6.62 -1.96 32.39
CA TYR A 125 5.73 -2.93 31.75
C TYR A 125 6.49 -3.83 30.80
N ILE A 126 5.97 -5.03 30.59
CA ILE A 126 6.54 -5.99 29.66
C ILE A 126 6.03 -5.69 28.25
N ARG A 127 6.95 -5.32 27.37
CA ARG A 127 6.70 -5.18 25.95
C ARG A 127 6.88 -6.54 25.29
N GLU A 128 5.82 -7.08 24.72
CA GLU A 128 5.91 -8.28 23.89
C GLU A 128 6.35 -7.90 22.48
N GLU A 129 7.62 -8.15 22.15
CA GLU A 129 8.10 -8.12 20.77
C GLU A 129 7.88 -9.50 20.17
N VAL A 130 7.05 -9.52 19.12
CA VAL A 130 6.55 -10.75 18.55
C VAL A 130 7.56 -11.38 17.62
N ARG A 131 7.97 -12.62 17.95
CA ARG A 131 8.59 -13.55 17.01
C ARG A 131 7.60 -14.71 16.82
N GLY A 132 6.92 -14.74 15.65
CA GLY A 132 6.06 -15.86 15.30
C GLY A 132 6.90 -17.11 15.02
N LYS A 133 6.62 -18.22 15.72
CA LYS A 133 7.01 -19.55 15.25
C LYS A 133 5.90 -20.08 14.37
N HIS A 134 6.23 -20.42 13.14
CA HIS A 134 5.41 -21.27 12.29
C HIS A 134 5.83 -22.71 12.57
N SER A 135 4.97 -23.49 13.23
CA SER A 135 5.25 -24.91 13.47
C SER A 135 4.89 -25.81 12.29
N ASP A 136 3.97 -25.39 11.39
CA ASP A 136 3.41 -26.29 10.36
C ASP A 136 3.06 -25.57 9.04
N GLY A 137 3.96 -24.74 8.50
CA GLY A 137 3.73 -24.04 7.23
C GLY A 137 2.98 -22.70 7.38
N TRP A 138 2.91 -21.96 6.28
CA TRP A 138 2.48 -20.57 6.25
C TRP A 138 0.95 -20.37 6.21
N GLY A 139 0.13 -21.39 6.53
CA GLY A 139 -1.31 -21.48 6.35
C GLY A 139 -2.20 -20.41 7.00
N SER A 140 -2.04 -19.14 6.65
CA SER A 140 -2.88 -18.05 7.15
C SER A 140 -4.19 -17.94 6.36
N THR A 141 -5.27 -17.68 7.09
CA THR A 141 -6.61 -17.46 6.53
C THR A 141 -7.01 -16.00 6.68
N LYS A 142 -7.63 -15.43 5.65
CA LYS A 142 -8.19 -14.09 5.66
C LYS A 142 -9.67 -14.09 5.34
N ASN A 143 -10.44 -13.41 6.18
CA ASN A 143 -11.84 -13.12 5.92
C ASN A 143 -11.98 -11.69 5.37
N TYR A 144 -12.79 -11.53 4.33
CA TYR A 144 -13.09 -10.23 3.72
C TYR A 144 -14.45 -9.71 4.18
N SER A 145 -14.69 -8.42 4.02
CA SER A 145 -15.93 -7.76 4.47
C SER A 145 -17.18 -8.21 3.71
N ASP A 146 -17.03 -8.83 2.55
CA ASP A 146 -18.09 -9.44 1.73
C ASP A 146 -18.37 -10.91 2.09
N GLY A 147 -17.73 -11.42 3.16
CA GLY A 147 -17.90 -12.80 3.64
C GLY A 147 -17.00 -13.84 2.96
N LYS A 148 -16.21 -13.44 1.97
CA LYS A 148 -15.25 -14.35 1.32
C LYS A 148 -14.11 -14.72 2.27
N LYS A 149 -13.70 -15.99 2.22
CA LYS A 149 -12.59 -16.55 2.99
C LYS A 149 -11.52 -17.05 2.03
N VAL A 150 -10.29 -16.63 2.23
CA VAL A 150 -9.13 -17.14 1.48
C VAL A 150 -8.17 -17.79 2.45
N GLU A 151 -7.85 -19.05 2.18
CA GLU A 151 -6.85 -19.84 2.90
C GLU A 151 -5.50 -19.75 2.18
N ASN A 152 -4.41 -19.94 2.93
CA ASN A 152 -3.04 -19.87 2.41
C ASN A 152 -2.80 -18.60 1.60
N ILE A 153 -3.07 -17.44 2.21
CA ILE A 153 -2.92 -16.14 1.54
C ILE A 153 -1.47 -15.87 1.12
N GLU A 154 -0.52 -16.55 1.70
CA GLU A 154 0.90 -16.50 1.35
C GLU A 154 1.15 -17.03 -0.06
N ASP A 155 0.38 -18.01 -0.52
CA ASP A 155 0.50 -18.57 -1.87
C ASP A 155 0.14 -17.57 -2.96
N LEU A 156 -0.64 -16.53 -2.61
CA LEU A 156 -1.11 -15.53 -3.57
C LEU A 156 0.03 -14.73 -4.23
N PHE A 157 1.18 -14.62 -3.59
CA PHE A 157 2.34 -14.01 -4.24
C PHE A 157 2.88 -14.90 -5.36
N PHE A 158 2.88 -16.21 -5.17
CA PHE A 158 3.32 -17.15 -6.21
C PHE A 158 2.28 -17.29 -7.32
N GLU A 159 0.98 -17.16 -7.02
CA GLU A 159 -0.06 -17.06 -8.03
C GLU A 159 0.10 -15.80 -8.91
N PHE A 160 0.48 -14.68 -8.30
CA PHE A 160 0.85 -13.47 -9.04
C PHE A 160 2.04 -13.72 -9.98
N LEU A 161 3.08 -14.40 -9.50
CA LEU A 161 4.25 -14.72 -10.32
C LEU A 161 3.93 -15.77 -11.39
N ARG A 162 2.99 -16.69 -11.15
CA ARG A 162 2.48 -17.62 -12.17
C ARG A 162 1.83 -16.85 -13.32
N VAL A 163 0.97 -15.89 -13.01
CA VAL A 163 0.35 -15.00 -14.00
C VAL A 163 1.42 -14.18 -14.75
N ALA A 164 2.41 -13.67 -14.04
CA ALA A 164 3.54 -12.96 -14.66
C ALA A 164 4.32 -13.84 -15.66
N LYS A 165 4.53 -15.12 -15.31
CA LYS A 165 5.18 -16.10 -16.20
C LYS A 165 4.38 -16.31 -17.48
N ASP A 166 3.06 -16.39 -17.41
CA ASP A 166 2.21 -16.57 -18.59
C ASP A 166 2.23 -15.33 -19.51
N MET A 167 2.21 -14.14 -18.93
CA MET A 167 2.07 -12.87 -19.64
C MET A 167 3.41 -12.32 -20.16
N GLN A 168 4.52 -12.64 -19.49
CA GLN A 168 5.86 -12.11 -19.80
C GLN A 168 5.91 -10.57 -19.94
N PRO A 169 5.37 -9.79 -18.95
CA PRO A 169 5.45 -8.33 -18.99
C PRO A 169 6.93 -7.87 -19.05
N LYS A 170 7.17 -6.65 -19.56
CA LYS A 170 8.54 -6.09 -19.58
C LYS A 170 9.07 -5.87 -18.17
N THR A 171 8.17 -5.41 -17.26
CA THR A 171 8.48 -5.20 -15.85
C THR A 171 7.36 -5.71 -14.95
N ILE A 172 7.72 -6.16 -13.76
CA ILE A 172 6.82 -6.57 -12.68
C ILE A 172 7.06 -5.64 -11.50
N VAL A 173 6.00 -5.01 -10.99
CA VAL A 173 6.06 -4.21 -9.77
C VAL A 173 5.17 -4.86 -8.72
N ALA A 174 5.76 -5.31 -7.61
CA ALA A 174 5.00 -5.90 -6.53
C ALA A 174 5.19 -5.14 -5.22
N GLU A 175 4.09 -4.89 -4.49
CA GLU A 175 4.12 -4.21 -3.19
C GLU A 175 3.81 -5.19 -2.07
N ASN A 176 4.51 -5.03 -0.94
CA ASN A 176 4.21 -5.78 0.27
C ASN A 176 4.61 -5.03 1.56
N VAL A 177 4.25 -5.60 2.71
CA VAL A 177 4.60 -5.02 4.01
C VAL A 177 6.11 -5.17 4.30
N LYS A 178 6.70 -4.16 4.98
CA LYS A 178 8.11 -4.19 5.39
C LYS A 178 8.49 -5.47 6.16
N GLY A 179 7.57 -6.01 6.99
CA GLY A 179 7.81 -7.20 7.78
C GLY A 179 8.29 -8.42 6.98
N LEU A 180 8.00 -8.44 5.67
CA LEU A 180 8.47 -9.48 4.75
C LEU A 180 10.01 -9.55 4.64
N THR A 181 10.73 -8.45 4.88
CA THR A 181 12.20 -8.39 4.80
C THR A 181 12.90 -8.74 6.11
N MET A 182 12.17 -9.16 7.16
CA MET A 182 12.68 -9.27 8.53
C MET A 182 12.37 -10.65 9.15
N GLY A 183 13.27 -11.10 10.03
CA GLY A 183 13.06 -12.31 10.84
C GLY A 183 12.84 -13.57 10.00
N GLU A 184 11.89 -14.40 10.41
CA GLU A 184 11.55 -15.66 9.74
C GLU A 184 10.94 -15.45 8.34
N ALA A 185 10.34 -14.28 8.06
CA ALA A 185 9.82 -13.95 6.76
C ALA A 185 10.90 -13.81 5.67
N LYS A 186 12.18 -13.73 6.07
CA LYS A 186 13.30 -13.63 5.12
C LYS A 186 13.43 -14.87 4.22
N GLU A 187 13.08 -16.04 4.72
CA GLU A 187 13.07 -17.27 3.92
C GLU A 187 11.99 -17.16 2.79
N TYR A 188 10.82 -16.69 3.15
CA TYR A 188 9.76 -16.43 2.16
C TYR A 188 10.14 -15.33 1.17
N PHE A 189 10.79 -14.26 1.62
CA PHE A 189 11.36 -13.24 0.75
C PHE A 189 12.36 -13.82 -0.26
N ASN A 190 13.26 -14.67 0.19
CA ASN A 190 14.23 -15.33 -0.69
C ASN A 190 13.54 -16.25 -1.70
N LYS A 191 12.49 -16.98 -1.29
CA LYS A 191 11.70 -17.80 -2.20
C LYS A 191 11.04 -16.96 -3.29
N ILE A 192 10.50 -15.78 -2.94
CA ILE A 192 9.94 -14.84 -3.91
C ILE A 192 11.00 -14.41 -4.93
N THR A 193 12.17 -13.95 -4.46
CA THR A 193 13.23 -13.47 -5.36
C THR A 193 13.74 -14.56 -6.28
N ASN A 194 13.92 -15.78 -5.77
CA ASN A 194 14.31 -16.93 -6.60
C ASN A 194 13.25 -17.25 -7.67
N THR A 195 11.96 -17.15 -7.32
CA THR A 195 10.87 -17.38 -8.29
C THR A 195 10.88 -16.33 -9.41
N PHE A 196 11.20 -15.06 -9.12
CA PHE A 196 11.40 -14.05 -10.16
C PHE A 196 12.50 -14.47 -11.15
N GLU A 197 13.64 -14.95 -10.64
CA GLU A 197 14.76 -15.42 -11.46
C GLU A 197 14.37 -16.66 -12.29
N GLU A 198 13.67 -17.62 -11.68
CA GLU A 198 13.19 -18.85 -12.34
C GLU A 198 12.24 -18.54 -13.51
N ILE A 199 11.46 -17.46 -13.46
CA ILE A 199 10.54 -17.07 -14.54
C ILE A 199 11.17 -16.08 -15.54
N GLY A 200 12.47 -15.80 -15.42
CA GLY A 200 13.26 -15.02 -16.38
C GLY A 200 13.35 -13.52 -16.09
N TYR A 201 13.30 -13.12 -14.82
CA TYR A 201 13.41 -11.70 -14.40
C TYR A 201 14.61 -11.46 -13.50
N ASP A 202 15.36 -10.42 -13.79
CA ASP A 202 16.26 -9.81 -12.82
C ASP A 202 15.42 -8.99 -11.83
N VAL A 203 15.58 -9.21 -10.52
CA VAL A 203 14.75 -8.57 -9.51
C VAL A 203 15.57 -7.82 -8.48
N SER A 204 15.08 -6.66 -8.07
CA SER A 204 15.56 -5.95 -6.88
C SER A 204 14.38 -5.56 -5.99
N ALA A 205 14.63 -5.47 -4.69
CA ALA A 205 13.61 -5.10 -3.71
C ALA A 205 14.16 -4.04 -2.75
N LYS A 206 13.36 -2.98 -2.53
CA LYS A 206 13.72 -1.88 -1.62
C LYS A 206 12.56 -1.54 -0.71
N VAL A 207 12.86 -1.28 0.57
CA VAL A 207 11.87 -0.72 1.49
C VAL A 207 11.81 0.78 1.28
N LEU A 208 10.67 1.27 0.79
CA LEU A 208 10.40 2.68 0.56
C LEU A 208 9.48 3.25 1.65
N ASN A 209 9.66 4.52 1.99
CA ASN A 209 8.77 5.25 2.88
C ASN A 209 7.89 6.21 2.05
N SER A 210 6.58 6.05 2.08
CA SER A 210 5.66 6.90 1.33
C SER A 210 5.83 8.40 1.60
N ALA A 211 6.25 8.77 2.82
CA ALA A 211 6.50 10.18 3.16
C ALA A 211 7.61 10.82 2.29
N SER A 212 8.56 10.04 1.78
CA SER A 212 9.63 10.51 0.90
C SER A 212 9.16 10.86 -0.52
N PHE A 213 7.88 10.61 -0.83
CA PHE A 213 7.28 10.82 -2.15
C PHE A 213 6.07 11.77 -2.10
N GLY A 214 6.04 12.69 -1.13
CA GLY A 214 4.97 13.68 -1.00
C GLY A 214 3.68 13.17 -0.36
N VAL A 215 3.65 11.92 0.10
CA VAL A 215 2.51 11.38 0.85
C VAL A 215 2.56 11.89 2.29
N PRO A 216 1.48 12.52 2.83
CA PRO A 216 1.46 13.01 4.22
C PRO A 216 1.37 11.89 5.25
N GLN A 217 2.06 10.77 5.03
CA GLN A 217 2.00 9.57 5.87
C GLN A 217 3.33 8.83 5.88
N THR A 218 3.79 8.48 7.07
CA THR A 218 4.89 7.53 7.25
C THR A 218 4.36 6.11 7.11
N ARG A 219 4.56 5.53 5.91
CA ARG A 219 4.15 4.15 5.58
C ARG A 219 5.29 3.45 4.84
N GLN A 220 5.90 2.47 5.49
CA GLN A 220 7.00 1.71 4.89
C GLN A 220 6.46 0.46 4.20
N ARG A 221 6.91 0.24 2.94
CA ARG A 221 6.56 -0.91 2.11
C ARG A 221 7.77 -1.42 1.38
N VAL A 222 7.87 -2.73 1.24
CA VAL A 222 8.82 -3.32 0.31
C VAL A 222 8.22 -3.29 -1.08
N ILE A 223 8.97 -2.76 -2.02
CA ILE A 223 8.64 -2.77 -3.46
C ILE A 223 9.64 -3.67 -4.14
N PHE A 224 9.13 -4.64 -4.90
CA PHE A 224 9.92 -5.47 -5.81
C PHE A 224 9.77 -4.88 -7.21
N ILE A 225 10.88 -4.74 -7.91
CA ILE A 225 10.92 -4.41 -9.34
C ILE A 225 11.66 -5.54 -10.03
N GLY A 226 10.92 -6.35 -10.81
CA GLY A 226 11.45 -7.37 -11.69
C GLY A 226 11.51 -6.82 -13.11
N VAL A 227 12.63 -6.98 -13.78
CA VAL A 227 12.82 -6.59 -15.19
C VAL A 227 13.15 -7.84 -15.99
N ARG A 228 12.42 -8.09 -17.09
CA ARG A 228 12.65 -9.27 -17.91
C ARG A 228 14.06 -9.25 -18.50
N GLN A 229 14.76 -10.37 -18.49
CA GLN A 229 16.19 -10.44 -18.80
C GLN A 229 16.57 -9.95 -20.20
N ASP A 230 15.70 -10.10 -21.21
CA ASP A 230 15.92 -9.50 -22.52
C ASP A 230 15.80 -7.97 -22.50
N VAL A 231 14.95 -7.43 -21.62
CA VAL A 231 14.81 -5.98 -21.41
C VAL A 231 16.03 -5.43 -20.68
N THR A 232 16.49 -6.08 -19.60
CA THR A 232 17.72 -5.64 -18.89
C THR A 232 18.92 -5.61 -19.80
N ALA A 233 19.09 -6.63 -20.65
CA ALA A 233 20.18 -6.68 -21.62
C ALA A 233 20.13 -5.50 -22.61
N LYS A 234 18.93 -5.12 -23.08
CA LYS A 234 18.76 -4.02 -24.04
C LYS A 234 19.02 -2.63 -23.44
N VAL A 235 18.66 -2.43 -22.17
CA VAL A 235 18.82 -1.12 -21.52
C VAL A 235 20.14 -0.98 -20.76
N GLY A 236 21.04 -1.96 -20.86
CA GLY A 236 22.36 -1.94 -20.19
C GLY A 236 22.27 -2.13 -18.67
N LEU A 237 21.15 -2.65 -18.17
CA LEU A 237 21.01 -3.07 -16.78
C LEU A 237 21.52 -4.51 -16.61
N SER A 238 21.84 -4.86 -15.36
CA SER A 238 22.24 -6.19 -14.96
C SER A 238 21.79 -6.43 -13.52
N PHE A 239 21.87 -7.65 -13.05
CA PHE A 239 21.65 -7.99 -11.65
C PHE A 239 22.45 -7.08 -10.68
N MET A 240 23.66 -6.65 -11.07
CA MET A 240 24.52 -5.82 -10.22
C MET A 240 24.02 -4.38 -10.04
N ASN A 241 23.31 -3.82 -11.00
CA ASN A 241 22.89 -2.40 -10.99
C ASN A 241 21.36 -2.19 -11.07
N ILE A 242 20.56 -3.27 -11.09
CA ILE A 242 19.10 -3.16 -11.14
C ILE A 242 18.50 -2.39 -9.94
N SER A 243 19.22 -2.29 -8.84
CA SER A 243 18.82 -1.47 -7.70
C SER A 243 18.76 0.04 -7.99
N SER A 244 19.38 0.49 -9.09
CA SER A 244 19.35 1.90 -9.53
C SER A 244 18.01 2.34 -10.12
N VAL A 245 17.12 1.40 -10.41
CA VAL A 245 15.78 1.70 -11.00
C VAL A 245 14.77 2.25 -9.99
N PHE A 246 15.06 2.22 -8.70
CA PHE A 246 14.16 2.79 -7.68
C PHE A 246 14.18 4.31 -7.67
N PRO A 247 13.04 4.96 -7.31
CA PRO A 247 12.99 6.40 -7.19
C PRO A 247 13.91 6.90 -6.05
N ASP A 248 14.44 8.11 -6.24
CA ASP A 248 15.16 8.82 -5.20
C ASP A 248 14.21 9.29 -4.09
N GLU A 249 14.63 9.14 -2.84
CA GLU A 249 13.85 9.52 -1.67
C GLU A 249 14.11 10.97 -1.27
N ASP A 250 13.08 11.84 -1.28
CA ASP A 250 13.19 13.19 -0.74
C ASP A 250 13.24 13.13 0.81
N LYS A 251 14.04 14.01 1.39
CA LYS A 251 14.14 14.19 2.84
C LYS A 251 13.14 15.19 3.40
N LYS A 252 12.45 15.96 2.55
CA LYS A 252 11.41 16.90 2.94
C LYS A 252 10.06 16.20 2.88
N PHE A 253 9.34 16.24 3.97
CA PHE A 253 8.05 15.58 4.12
C PHE A 253 6.90 16.60 4.11
N VAL A 254 5.75 16.18 3.60
CA VAL A 254 4.49 16.89 3.78
C VAL A 254 3.95 16.56 5.17
N THR A 255 3.57 17.57 5.92
CA THR A 255 3.01 17.42 7.27
C THR A 255 1.49 17.23 7.22
N VAL A 256 0.93 16.72 8.32
CA VAL A 256 -0.54 16.63 8.47
C VAL A 256 -1.18 18.01 8.43
N GLY A 257 -0.54 19.03 9.03
CA GLY A 257 -1.04 20.40 9.01
C GLY A 257 -1.19 20.93 7.59
N GLU A 258 -0.15 20.81 6.76
CA GLU A 258 -0.20 21.19 5.33
C GLU A 258 -1.25 20.40 4.55
N ALA A 259 -1.36 19.10 4.80
CA ALA A 259 -2.33 18.26 4.09
C ALA A 259 -3.78 18.58 4.45
N PHE A 260 -4.05 19.10 5.65
CA PHE A 260 -5.41 19.39 6.11
C PHE A 260 -5.86 20.82 5.81
N GLU A 261 -5.00 21.66 5.24
CA GLU A 261 -5.40 23.01 4.81
C GLU A 261 -6.58 22.96 3.83
N GLY A 262 -7.62 23.75 4.12
CA GLY A 262 -8.82 23.85 3.29
C GLY A 262 -9.74 22.64 3.32
N ILE A 263 -9.56 21.66 4.24
CA ILE A 263 -10.55 20.60 4.45
C ILE A 263 -11.73 21.16 5.23
N GLU A 264 -12.92 21.04 4.65
CA GLU A 264 -14.20 21.24 5.33
C GLU A 264 -14.78 19.86 5.66
N ASN A 265 -14.72 19.47 6.92
CA ASN A 265 -15.28 18.19 7.39
C ASN A 265 -16.80 18.26 7.48
N ASP A 266 -17.44 17.12 7.29
CA ASP A 266 -18.84 16.92 7.59
C ASP A 266 -19.02 16.85 9.13
N GLN A 267 -19.84 17.74 9.69
CA GLN A 267 -20.03 17.81 11.14
C GLN A 267 -20.68 16.55 11.70
N GLU A 268 -21.59 15.91 10.97
CA GLU A 268 -22.21 14.64 11.40
C GLU A 268 -21.17 13.52 11.51
N GLU A 269 -20.23 13.45 10.57
CA GLU A 269 -19.10 12.50 10.64
C GLU A 269 -18.20 12.81 11.84
N VAL A 270 -17.88 14.06 12.08
CA VAL A 270 -17.05 14.50 13.21
C VAL A 270 -17.70 14.09 14.54
N ASP A 271 -18.99 14.39 14.72
CA ASP A 271 -19.75 14.08 15.95
C ASP A 271 -19.83 12.57 16.18
N MET A 272 -20.10 11.81 15.11
CA MET A 272 -20.08 10.34 15.17
C MET A 272 -18.72 9.80 15.62
N LEU A 273 -17.61 10.35 15.10
CA LEU A 273 -16.27 9.90 15.45
C LEU A 273 -15.87 10.25 16.88
N VAL A 274 -16.28 11.42 17.38
CA VAL A 274 -16.10 11.83 18.78
C VAL A 274 -16.87 10.87 19.69
N GLU A 275 -18.12 10.57 19.39
CA GLU A 275 -18.95 9.64 20.16
C GLU A 275 -18.38 8.21 20.15
N LYS A 276 -17.98 7.70 18.97
CA LYS A 276 -17.31 6.39 18.85
C LYS A 276 -16.03 6.32 19.69
N MET A 277 -15.21 7.39 19.67
CA MET A 277 -14.00 7.44 20.47
C MET A 277 -14.33 7.42 21.96
N ALA A 278 -15.30 8.21 22.42
CA ALA A 278 -15.71 8.28 23.82
C ALA A 278 -16.20 6.92 24.37
N LYS A 279 -16.85 6.12 23.53
CA LYS A 279 -17.32 4.76 23.85
C LYS A 279 -16.26 3.66 23.70
N SER A 280 -15.11 3.97 23.11
CA SER A 280 -14.05 2.99 22.84
C SER A 280 -13.20 2.65 24.06
N SER A 281 -12.58 1.47 24.06
CA SER A 281 -11.56 1.10 25.04
C SER A 281 -10.35 2.04 25.08
N HIS A 282 -10.11 2.76 23.99
CA HIS A 282 -9.01 3.73 23.84
C HIS A 282 -9.24 5.04 24.56
N TRP A 283 -10.50 5.37 24.96
CA TRP A 283 -10.87 6.68 25.51
C TRP A 283 -10.03 7.12 26.68
N LYS A 284 -9.80 6.22 27.64
CA LYS A 284 -8.98 6.52 28.83
C LYS A 284 -7.56 6.95 28.46
N THR A 285 -6.96 6.30 27.46
CA THR A 285 -5.62 6.60 26.96
C THR A 285 -5.59 7.89 26.14
N VAL A 286 -6.58 8.09 25.25
CA VAL A 286 -6.65 9.30 24.39
C VAL A 286 -6.83 10.57 25.23
N LYS A 287 -7.57 10.52 26.34
CA LYS A 287 -7.74 11.67 27.23
C LYS A 287 -6.43 12.16 27.88
N LEU A 288 -5.47 11.25 28.07
CA LEU A 288 -4.16 11.57 28.65
C LEU A 288 -3.17 12.14 27.62
N MET A 289 -3.43 11.92 26.33
CA MET A 289 -2.60 12.46 25.27
C MET A 289 -2.82 13.98 25.14
N PRO A 290 -1.76 14.82 25.16
CA PRO A 290 -1.88 16.25 24.96
C PRO A 290 -2.48 16.56 23.58
N ASP A 291 -3.22 17.67 23.52
CA ASP A 291 -3.71 18.23 22.26
C ASP A 291 -2.56 18.97 21.54
N ASP A 292 -2.60 18.96 20.21
CA ASP A 292 -1.60 19.58 19.32
C ASP A 292 -0.14 19.19 19.62
N PRO A 293 0.20 17.90 19.66
CA PRO A 293 1.53 17.48 20.04
C PRO A 293 2.57 17.81 18.95
N GLU A 294 3.77 18.20 19.35
CA GLU A 294 4.90 18.45 18.43
C GLU A 294 5.38 17.19 17.69
N LYS A 295 5.13 16.02 18.26
CA LYS A 295 5.49 14.71 17.72
C LYS A 295 4.31 13.76 17.69
N VAL A 296 4.39 12.74 16.85
CA VAL A 296 3.43 11.62 16.86
C VAL A 296 3.50 10.91 18.21
N LEU A 297 2.34 10.70 18.82
CA LEU A 297 2.22 9.99 20.09
C LEU A 297 1.75 8.56 19.88
N THR A 298 2.16 7.66 20.76
CA THR A 298 1.70 6.26 20.78
C THR A 298 0.87 5.98 22.04
N GLY A 299 -0.18 5.19 21.92
CA GLY A 299 -1.03 4.79 23.05
C GLY A 299 -0.28 4.03 24.13
N MET A 300 0.80 3.34 23.76
CA MET A 300 1.64 2.60 24.71
C MET A 300 2.25 3.51 25.79
N ASP A 301 2.66 4.71 25.42
CA ASP A 301 3.31 5.66 26.33
C ASP A 301 2.32 6.27 27.34
N TYR A 302 1.01 6.25 27.02
CA TYR A 302 -0.06 6.85 27.81
C TYR A 302 -0.99 5.83 28.47
N HIS A 303 -0.85 4.55 28.16
CA HIS A 303 -1.63 3.49 28.79
C HIS A 303 -0.87 2.92 30.00
N PRO A 304 -1.47 2.79 31.20
CA PRO A 304 -0.76 2.36 32.42
C PRO A 304 -0.04 1.01 32.29
N LYS A 305 -0.57 0.12 31.48
CA LYS A 305 0.01 -1.23 31.23
C LYS A 305 0.71 -1.35 29.87
N GLY A 306 1.06 -0.23 29.20
CA GLY A 306 1.71 -0.26 27.88
C GLY A 306 0.89 -0.87 26.73
N HIS A 307 -0.45 -0.97 26.88
CA HIS A 307 -1.32 -1.47 25.81
C HIS A 307 -1.61 -0.41 24.75
N HIS A 308 -2.46 -0.72 23.77
CA HIS A 308 -2.90 0.14 22.68
C HIS A 308 -1.77 0.49 21.69
N PHE A 309 -0.99 -0.50 21.32
CA PHE A 309 0.09 -0.40 20.33
C PHE A 309 -0.33 0.31 19.02
N ASN A 310 -1.53 0.01 18.50
CA ASN A 310 -2.04 0.58 17.27
C ASN A 310 -2.69 1.96 17.43
N LEU A 311 -2.83 2.45 18.67
CA LEU A 311 -3.36 3.78 18.93
C LEU A 311 -2.25 4.80 18.76
N LYS A 312 -2.36 5.64 17.74
CA LYS A 312 -1.40 6.73 17.49
C LYS A 312 -2.14 8.04 17.29
N ARG A 313 -1.61 9.14 17.84
CA ARG A 313 -2.11 10.49 17.65
C ARG A 313 -1.19 11.24 16.70
N CYS A 314 -1.75 11.91 15.70
CA CYS A 314 -1.03 12.75 14.76
C CYS A 314 -0.36 13.94 15.46
N SER A 315 0.66 14.49 14.81
CA SER A 315 1.19 15.82 15.03
C SER A 315 0.95 16.64 13.77
N ARG A 316 0.56 17.91 13.89
CA ARG A 316 0.41 18.79 12.72
C ARG A 316 1.74 19.04 12.00
N PHE A 317 2.86 18.90 12.70
CA PHE A 317 4.22 19.20 12.23
C PHE A 317 4.93 17.99 11.61
N LYS A 318 4.28 16.85 11.52
CA LYS A 318 4.86 15.60 11.00
C LYS A 318 3.89 14.92 10.03
N PRO A 319 4.39 14.03 9.15
CA PRO A 319 3.52 13.11 8.43
C PRO A 319 2.71 12.25 9.40
N ALA A 320 1.51 11.88 9.02
CA ALA A 320 0.66 10.99 9.82
C ALA A 320 1.33 9.62 10.04
N PRO A 321 1.07 8.95 11.16
CA PRO A 321 1.38 7.52 11.28
C PRO A 321 0.57 6.69 10.29
N THR A 322 1.05 5.48 9.99
CA THR A 322 0.43 4.57 9.03
C THR A 322 -1.07 4.37 9.29
N VAL A 323 -1.90 4.68 8.31
CA VAL A 323 -3.30 4.25 8.25
C VAL A 323 -3.34 2.76 7.95
N THR A 324 -4.07 2.00 8.75
CA THR A 324 -4.25 0.55 8.57
C THR A 324 -5.70 0.23 8.25
N ALA A 325 -5.97 -0.98 7.76
CA ALA A 325 -7.33 -1.47 7.50
C ALA A 325 -8.26 -1.40 8.73
N THR A 326 -7.70 -1.51 9.92
CA THR A 326 -8.47 -1.57 11.17
C THR A 326 -8.42 -0.28 11.99
N SER A 327 -7.53 0.66 11.66
CA SER A 327 -7.34 1.86 12.49
C SER A 327 -6.77 3.03 11.70
N ALA A 328 -7.52 4.13 11.67
CA ALA A 328 -7.00 5.45 11.37
C ALA A 328 -6.35 6.06 12.62
N PRO A 329 -5.37 6.96 12.50
CA PRO A 329 -4.81 7.72 13.62
C PRO A 329 -5.83 8.63 14.31
N VAL A 330 -5.51 9.07 15.52
CA VAL A 330 -6.26 10.12 16.24
C VAL A 330 -5.82 11.49 15.68
N HIS A 331 -6.79 12.38 15.49
CA HIS A 331 -6.54 13.76 15.04
C HIS A 331 -5.64 14.53 16.05
N PHE A 332 -4.83 15.48 15.58
CA PHE A 332 -3.85 16.18 16.42
C PHE A 332 -4.49 17.14 17.44
N LEU A 333 -5.62 17.77 17.12
CA LEU A 333 -6.37 18.65 18.06
C LEU A 333 -7.51 17.95 18.76
N GLU A 334 -8.28 17.17 18.02
CA GLU A 334 -9.54 16.58 18.48
C GLU A 334 -9.35 15.13 18.94
N LYS A 335 -10.14 14.74 19.93
CA LYS A 335 -10.08 13.36 20.48
C LYS A 335 -10.98 12.40 19.70
N ARG A 336 -10.74 12.33 18.38
CA ARG A 336 -11.42 11.46 17.42
C ARG A 336 -10.43 10.84 16.44
N LYS A 337 -10.84 9.84 15.71
CA LYS A 337 -10.11 9.36 14.53
C LYS A 337 -10.19 10.39 13.40
N LEU A 338 -9.29 10.28 12.43
CA LEU A 338 -9.38 11.08 11.20
C LEU A 338 -10.70 10.79 10.48
N THR A 339 -11.29 11.82 9.87
CA THR A 339 -12.44 11.69 8.97
C THR A 339 -12.04 11.00 7.67
N LEU A 340 -13.02 10.64 6.83
CA LEU A 340 -12.73 10.09 5.51
C LEU A 340 -12.01 11.09 4.62
N LYS A 341 -12.35 12.39 4.67
CA LYS A 341 -11.64 13.43 3.91
C LYS A 341 -10.19 13.61 4.39
N GLU A 342 -9.96 13.67 5.69
CA GLU A 342 -8.61 13.75 6.27
C GLU A 342 -7.80 12.50 5.94
N THR A 343 -8.39 11.31 6.04
CA THR A 343 -7.74 10.05 5.70
C THR A 343 -7.42 9.96 4.21
N ARG A 344 -8.31 10.45 3.33
CA ARG A 344 -8.09 10.52 1.89
C ARG A 344 -6.83 11.33 1.55
N ARG A 345 -6.67 12.50 2.15
CA ARG A 345 -5.47 13.33 1.95
C ARG A 345 -4.20 12.70 2.53
N VAL A 346 -4.30 12.10 3.73
CA VAL A 346 -3.18 11.34 4.33
C VAL A 346 -2.76 10.17 3.45
N MET A 347 -3.68 9.57 2.72
CA MET A 347 -3.40 8.52 1.73
C MET A 347 -2.99 9.07 0.36
N SER A 348 -2.91 10.38 0.19
CA SER A 348 -2.66 11.05 -1.10
C SER A 348 -3.61 10.66 -2.23
N LEU A 349 -4.86 10.32 -1.92
CA LEU A 349 -5.91 10.09 -2.93
C LEU A 349 -6.42 11.43 -3.49
N PRO A 350 -7.00 11.46 -4.70
CA PRO A 350 -7.69 12.64 -5.23
C PRO A 350 -8.77 13.14 -4.28
N ASP A 351 -8.97 14.46 -4.19
CA ASP A 351 -9.96 15.04 -3.28
C ASP A 351 -11.40 14.63 -3.60
N ASP A 352 -11.69 14.33 -4.85
CA ASP A 352 -12.98 13.84 -5.36
C ASP A 352 -13.05 12.31 -5.49
N PHE A 353 -12.05 11.56 -4.98
CA PHE A 353 -12.04 10.11 -5.06
C PHE A 353 -13.20 9.52 -4.26
N THR A 354 -14.09 8.79 -4.93
CA THR A 354 -15.27 8.19 -4.32
C THR A 354 -14.94 6.86 -3.64
N LEU A 355 -15.42 6.71 -2.41
CA LEU A 355 -15.34 5.47 -1.63
C LEU A 355 -16.74 4.94 -1.42
N THR A 356 -17.01 3.71 -1.80
CA THR A 356 -18.33 3.05 -1.69
C THR A 356 -18.48 2.28 -0.38
N GLY A 357 -19.73 1.95 -0.02
CA GLY A 357 -20.06 1.16 1.16
C GLY A 357 -20.23 1.97 2.45
N LYS A 358 -20.32 1.26 3.58
CA LYS A 358 -20.46 1.84 4.93
C LYS A 358 -19.17 2.56 5.33
N TRP A 359 -19.24 3.42 6.35
CA TRP A 359 -18.10 4.18 6.84
C TRP A 359 -16.88 3.28 7.16
N GLU A 360 -17.10 2.17 7.83
CA GLU A 360 -16.05 1.20 8.20
C GLU A 360 -15.40 0.57 6.97
N GLN A 361 -16.17 0.23 5.94
CA GLN A 361 -15.67 -0.32 4.67
C GLN A 361 -14.85 0.71 3.90
N ARG A 362 -15.29 1.99 3.87
CA ARG A 362 -14.56 3.11 3.26
C ARG A 362 -13.20 3.32 3.95
N SER A 363 -13.19 3.35 5.29
CA SER A 363 -11.98 3.50 6.10
C SER A 363 -11.02 2.31 5.90
N GLU A 364 -11.53 1.09 5.95
CA GLU A 364 -10.76 -0.13 5.69
C GLU A 364 -10.14 -0.11 4.30
N ARG A 365 -10.89 0.29 3.28
CA ARG A 365 -10.44 0.38 1.89
C ARG A 365 -9.23 1.29 1.77
N MET A 366 -9.29 2.49 2.32
CA MET A 366 -8.14 3.41 2.32
C MET A 366 -6.93 2.83 3.03
N GLY A 367 -7.12 2.18 4.17
CA GLY A 367 -6.01 1.55 4.92
C GLY A 367 -5.31 0.42 4.17
N ARG A 368 -6.01 -0.24 3.22
CA ARG A 368 -5.45 -1.31 2.37
C ARG A 368 -4.77 -0.78 1.12
N MET A 369 -5.13 0.41 0.63
CA MET A 369 -4.57 0.99 -0.60
C MET A 369 -3.07 1.29 -0.45
N VAL A 370 -2.36 1.18 -1.56
CA VAL A 370 -1.04 1.79 -1.73
C VAL A 370 -1.24 3.27 -2.05
N PRO A 371 -0.54 4.20 -1.39
CA PRO A 371 -0.70 5.62 -1.66
C PRO A 371 -0.34 5.99 -3.11
N PRO A 372 -1.20 6.70 -3.85
CA PRO A 372 -0.97 7.03 -5.25
C PRO A 372 0.34 7.73 -5.54
N LEU A 373 0.74 8.74 -4.74
CA LEU A 373 1.98 9.47 -5.00
C LEU A 373 3.24 8.60 -4.83
N MET A 374 3.20 7.60 -3.95
CA MET A 374 4.30 6.63 -3.83
C MET A 374 4.38 5.77 -5.10
N MET A 375 3.26 5.24 -5.59
CA MET A 375 3.25 4.43 -6.82
C MET A 375 3.55 5.27 -8.06
N LYS A 376 3.14 6.55 -8.09
CA LYS A 376 3.54 7.49 -9.14
C LYS A 376 5.06 7.56 -9.24
N ALA A 377 5.75 7.78 -8.11
CA ALA A 377 7.22 7.86 -8.10
C ALA A 377 7.89 6.55 -8.57
N VAL A 378 7.37 5.39 -8.14
CA VAL A 378 7.84 4.08 -8.60
C VAL A 378 7.63 3.91 -10.10
N ALA A 379 6.44 4.25 -10.62
CA ALA A 379 6.09 4.12 -12.02
C ALA A 379 6.93 5.05 -12.92
N GLU A 380 7.17 6.30 -12.46
CA GLU A 380 8.03 7.25 -13.16
C GLU A 380 9.48 6.72 -13.24
N ALA A 381 10.00 6.17 -12.15
CA ALA A 381 11.34 5.59 -12.12
C ALA A 381 11.45 4.37 -13.06
N VAL A 382 10.45 3.48 -13.08
CA VAL A 382 10.40 2.35 -14.02
C VAL A 382 10.33 2.84 -15.47
N TYR A 383 9.51 3.86 -15.74
CA TYR A 383 9.39 4.43 -17.08
C TYR A 383 10.73 5.04 -17.56
N GLU A 384 11.32 5.96 -16.78
CA GLU A 384 12.53 6.68 -17.20
C GLU A 384 13.77 5.80 -17.26
N ASN A 385 13.92 4.83 -16.36
CA ASN A 385 15.12 4.01 -16.28
C ASN A 385 15.03 2.70 -17.09
N ILE A 386 13.84 2.25 -17.48
CA ILE A 386 13.65 0.95 -18.14
C ILE A 386 12.87 1.10 -19.45
N LEU A 387 11.59 1.54 -19.37
CA LEU A 387 10.68 1.42 -20.50
C LEU A 387 11.01 2.40 -21.63
N LYS A 388 11.39 3.62 -21.28
CA LYS A 388 11.76 4.65 -22.26
C LYS A 388 13.07 4.28 -22.99
N PRO A 389 14.19 3.95 -22.30
CA PRO A 389 15.39 3.47 -22.98
C PRO A 389 15.16 2.20 -23.81
N TYR A 390 14.31 1.27 -23.32
CA TYR A 390 13.96 0.07 -24.08
C TYR A 390 13.24 0.41 -25.39
N LYS A 391 12.30 1.36 -25.38
CA LYS A 391 11.58 1.81 -26.59
C LYS A 391 12.52 2.52 -27.58
N GLU A 392 13.41 3.36 -27.08
CA GLU A 392 14.44 4.06 -27.90
C GLU A 392 15.37 3.05 -28.58
N ASN A 393 15.90 2.07 -27.83
CA ASN A 393 16.80 1.03 -28.36
C ASN A 393 16.10 -0.06 -29.21
N THR A 394 14.78 -0.03 -29.34
CA THR A 394 14.03 -1.02 -30.14
C THR A 394 13.55 -0.43 -31.46
N ASN A 395 13.54 0.91 -31.58
CA ASN A 395 13.14 1.63 -32.80
C ASN A 395 14.35 1.96 -33.72
N ASP A 396 15.58 1.62 -33.28
CA ASP A 396 16.82 1.61 -34.07
C ASP A 396 17.09 0.20 -34.64
#